data_93f3862f3d61b956cecdc0f5641b43fb
#
_entry.id   93f3862f3d61b956cecdc0f5641b43fb
#
_cell.length_a   1.000
_cell.length_b   1.000
_cell.length_c   1.000
_cell.angle_alpha   90.00
_cell.angle_beta   90.00
_cell.angle_gamma   90.00
#
_symmetry.space_group_name_H-M   'P 1'
#
loop_
_entity.id
_entity.type
_entity.pdbx_description
1 polymer ?
#
loop_
_entity_poly.entity_id
_entity_poly.type
_entity_poly.pdbx_seq_one_letter_code
_entity_poly.pdbx_strand_id
1 'polypeptide(L)'
;MSSPMRSRRHLLALLAASIGLQAGWAATPALGPLYADPAHTDLSGLWLVTGGFYFAPDRSVPKLLGEYKATYARRTEAFNKGVAIDDLTADCLPAGMPHLLTVPYPFELMQTPGRVTFLYEYDSVVRRVATDGSVVKPDPDKVTYHGDSFGHWEGDTLVVETLNVRDDTQLDFTGIPHSDALRITERWRRKDAKTLENTITLTDPKAFSEPFTTTRTYQLKPKWKISEYVCEENNRNARD
;
A
#
# COMPACT_ATOMS: atom_id res chain seq x y z
N MET A 1 1.82 88.33 59.69
CA MET A 1 2.90 87.42 60.05
C MET A 1 2.37 86.00 59.96
N SER A 2 2.46 85.38 58.84
CA SER A 2 1.92 84.03 58.63
C SER A 2 2.79 83.33 57.55
N SER A 3 3.50 82.33 57.97
CA SER A 3 4.31 81.49 57.12
C SER A 3 3.42 80.47 56.31
N PRO A 4 3.68 80.19 55.05
CA PRO A 4 2.93 79.19 54.36
C PRO A 4 3.62 77.79 54.48
N MET A 5 2.79 76.83 54.78
CA MET A 5 3.09 75.40 54.88
C MET A 5 3.28 74.80 53.50
N ARG A 6 4.48 74.24 53.21
CA ARG A 6 4.79 73.55 52.01
C ARG A 6 4.27 72.10 52.09
N SER A 7 3.29 71.77 51.24
CA SER A 7 2.79 70.44 51.01
C SER A 7 3.79 69.63 50.15
N ARG A 8 4.37 68.59 50.72
CA ARG A 8 5.13 67.56 49.93
C ARG A 8 4.15 66.53 49.35
N ARG A 9 3.97 66.59 48.06
CA ARG A 9 3.29 65.49 47.31
C ARG A 9 4.29 64.41 47.09
N HIS A 10 4.08 63.24 47.73
CA HIS A 10 4.77 62.03 47.43
C HIS A 10 4.16 61.42 46.15
N LEU A 11 4.93 61.39 45.04
CA LEU A 11 4.61 60.63 43.85
C LEU A 11 4.97 59.20 44.17
N LEU A 12 3.97 58.32 44.32
CA LEU A 12 4.12 56.89 44.27
C LEU A 12 4.23 56.49 42.81
N ALA A 13 5.43 56.09 42.37
CA ALA A 13 5.63 55.44 41.08
C ALA A 13 5.22 53.97 41.21
N LEU A 14 4.07 53.60 40.63
CA LEU A 14 3.65 52.23 40.47
C LEU A 14 4.46 51.62 39.32
N LEU A 15 5.45 50.80 39.63
CA LEU A 15 6.11 49.91 38.69
C LEU A 15 5.14 48.77 38.38
N ALA A 16 4.47 48.82 37.22
CA ALA A 16 3.74 47.70 36.68
C ALA A 16 4.76 46.70 36.09
N ALA A 17 5.06 45.67 36.85
CA ALA A 17 5.80 44.50 36.32
C ALA A 17 4.86 43.70 35.40
N SER A 18 4.99 43.90 34.10
CA SER A 18 4.35 43.09 33.09
C SER A 18 5.07 41.72 33.04
N ILE A 19 4.55 40.75 33.77
CA ILE A 19 4.93 39.34 33.61
C ILE A 19 4.35 38.90 32.26
N GLY A 20 5.16 38.99 31.21
CA GLY A 20 4.86 38.38 29.93
C GLY A 20 4.87 36.85 30.06
N LEU A 21 3.70 36.24 30.22
CA LEU A 21 3.55 34.82 29.97
C LEU A 21 3.83 34.58 28.47
N GLN A 22 5.09 34.31 28.12
CA GLN A 22 5.39 33.64 26.88
C GLN A 22 4.94 32.21 27.08
N ALA A 23 3.74 31.88 26.59
CA ALA A 23 3.35 30.51 26.35
C ALA A 23 4.30 29.96 25.28
N GLY A 24 5.44 29.42 25.72
CA GLY A 24 6.28 28.61 24.87
C GLY A 24 5.43 27.43 24.38
N TRP A 25 5.07 27.47 23.13
CA TRP A 25 4.58 26.26 22.47
C TRP A 25 5.72 25.27 22.58
N ALA A 26 5.63 24.35 23.53
CA ALA A 26 6.50 23.21 23.57
C ALA A 26 6.39 22.56 22.20
N ALA A 27 7.48 22.50 21.44
CA ALA A 27 7.52 21.76 20.20
C ALA A 27 6.95 20.37 20.53
N THR A 28 5.87 20.03 19.86
CA THR A 28 5.29 18.67 19.96
C THR A 28 6.47 17.73 19.76
N PRO A 29 6.78 16.81 20.70
CA PRO A 29 7.86 15.89 20.49
C PRO A 29 7.59 15.23 19.16
N ALA A 30 8.59 15.20 18.26
CA ALA A 30 8.48 14.48 17.02
C ALA A 30 8.00 13.08 17.42
N LEU A 31 6.76 12.77 17.06
CA LEU A 31 6.24 11.41 17.22
C LEU A 31 7.28 10.54 16.56
N GLY A 32 8.00 9.75 17.34
CA GLY A 32 8.84 8.69 16.81
C GLY A 32 7.99 7.89 15.83
N PRO A 33 8.55 7.11 14.92
CA PRO A 33 7.77 6.43 13.90
C PRO A 33 6.57 5.77 14.59
N LEU A 34 5.36 6.23 14.23
CA LEU A 34 4.09 5.75 14.80
C LEU A 34 3.94 4.24 14.63
N TYR A 35 4.78 3.69 13.76
CA TYR A 35 4.86 2.30 13.40
C TYR A 35 6.33 1.89 13.49
N ALA A 36 6.72 1.23 14.54
CA ALA A 36 8.07 0.69 14.68
C ALA A 36 7.97 -0.73 15.24
N ASP A 37 8.53 -1.67 14.50
CA ASP A 37 8.88 -2.98 15.00
C ASP A 37 10.41 -3.04 15.14
N PRO A 38 10.96 -2.85 16.34
CA PRO A 38 12.41 -2.78 16.53
C PRO A 38 13.11 -4.12 16.29
N ALA A 39 12.36 -5.21 16.16
CA ALA A 39 12.91 -6.53 15.92
C ALA A 39 13.29 -6.76 14.44
N HIS A 40 12.78 -5.95 13.52
CA HIS A 40 12.93 -6.16 12.08
C HIS A 40 13.30 -4.88 11.34
N THR A 41 13.85 -5.04 10.13
CA THR A 41 14.11 -3.91 9.23
C THR A 41 12.83 -3.13 8.97
N ASP A 42 12.89 -1.82 9.16
CA ASP A 42 11.73 -0.93 8.95
C ASP A 42 11.44 -0.77 7.45
N LEU A 43 10.31 -1.33 7.02
CA LEU A 43 9.77 -1.18 5.66
C LEU A 43 8.74 -0.04 5.56
N SER A 44 8.40 0.62 6.68
CA SER A 44 7.35 1.64 6.73
C SER A 44 7.62 2.80 5.79
N GLY A 45 6.55 3.37 5.28
CA GLY A 45 6.60 4.52 4.40
C GLY A 45 5.52 4.50 3.34
N LEU A 46 5.43 5.60 2.60
CA LEU A 46 4.55 5.70 1.45
C LEU A 46 5.34 5.40 0.17
N TRP A 47 4.90 4.40 -0.55
CA TRP A 47 5.61 3.81 -1.68
C TRP A 47 4.80 3.91 -2.96
N LEU A 48 5.50 4.15 -4.08
CA LEU A 48 4.91 4.16 -5.41
C LEU A 48 5.65 3.16 -6.31
N VAL A 49 4.90 2.31 -7.00
CA VAL A 49 5.46 1.33 -7.94
C VAL A 49 6.24 2.02 -9.06
N THR A 50 7.32 1.39 -9.52
CA THR A 50 8.11 1.82 -10.66
C THR A 50 8.10 0.76 -11.77
N GLY A 51 8.52 1.12 -12.99
CA GLY A 51 8.65 0.15 -14.08
C GLY A 51 7.36 -0.18 -14.83
N GLY A 52 6.34 0.70 -14.73
CA GLY A 52 5.10 0.59 -15.52
C GLY A 52 4.07 -0.36 -14.90
N PHE A 53 3.00 -0.63 -15.66
CA PHE A 53 1.76 -1.28 -15.20
C PHE A 53 1.72 -2.77 -15.46
N TYR A 54 2.68 -3.32 -16.21
CA TYR A 54 2.76 -4.76 -16.46
C TYR A 54 3.15 -5.51 -15.19
N PHE A 55 2.64 -6.71 -15.01
CA PHE A 55 2.98 -7.51 -13.84
C PHE A 55 4.50 -7.73 -13.75
N ALA A 56 5.13 -8.14 -14.83
CA ALA A 56 6.59 -8.17 -14.95
C ALA A 56 7.10 -6.91 -15.70
N PRO A 57 8.11 -6.17 -15.18
CA PRO A 57 8.63 -4.97 -15.83
C PRO A 57 9.20 -5.21 -17.24
N ASP A 58 9.70 -6.40 -17.51
CA ASP A 58 10.20 -6.85 -18.82
C ASP A 58 9.09 -7.34 -19.76
N ARG A 59 7.82 -7.28 -19.31
CA ARG A 59 6.62 -7.76 -20.01
C ARG A 59 6.60 -9.27 -20.24
N SER A 60 7.41 -10.04 -19.53
CA SER A 60 7.30 -11.48 -19.54
C SER A 60 5.98 -11.93 -18.90
N VAL A 61 5.47 -13.06 -19.35
CA VAL A 61 4.22 -13.65 -18.86
C VAL A 61 4.45 -15.08 -18.43
N PRO A 62 3.64 -15.63 -17.49
CA PRO A 62 3.69 -17.03 -17.15
C PRO A 62 3.51 -17.93 -18.37
N LYS A 63 4.11 -19.12 -18.36
CA LYS A 63 3.85 -20.15 -19.38
C LYS A 63 2.47 -20.76 -19.17
N LEU A 64 1.46 -20.11 -19.76
CA LEU A 64 0.05 -20.46 -19.62
C LEU A 64 -0.27 -21.81 -20.27
N LEU A 65 -1.15 -22.57 -19.61
CA LEU A 65 -1.66 -23.87 -20.04
C LEU A 65 -3.06 -23.76 -20.66
N GLY A 66 -3.40 -24.68 -21.57
CA GLY A 66 -4.75 -24.95 -22.04
C GLY A 66 -5.63 -23.71 -22.29
N GLU A 67 -6.75 -23.66 -21.62
CA GLU A 67 -7.76 -22.60 -21.73
C GLU A 67 -7.25 -21.24 -21.23
N TYR A 68 -6.34 -21.19 -20.27
CA TYR A 68 -5.76 -19.93 -19.77
C TYR A 68 -4.95 -19.23 -20.86
N LYS A 69 -4.25 -19.99 -21.69
CA LYS A 69 -3.55 -19.45 -22.87
C LYS A 69 -4.52 -18.88 -23.90
N ALA A 70 -5.63 -19.56 -24.16
CA ALA A 70 -6.66 -19.09 -25.09
C ALA A 70 -7.36 -17.84 -24.56
N THR A 71 -7.67 -17.82 -23.27
CA THR A 71 -8.26 -16.64 -22.59
C THR A 71 -7.33 -15.43 -22.67
N TYR A 72 -6.04 -15.59 -22.36
CA TYR A 72 -5.08 -14.50 -22.48
C TYR A 72 -4.96 -13.97 -23.91
N ALA A 73 -4.91 -14.84 -24.90
CA ALA A 73 -4.85 -14.44 -26.31
C ALA A 73 -6.07 -13.59 -26.70
N ARG A 74 -7.28 -14.02 -26.30
CA ARG A 74 -8.54 -13.29 -26.55
C ARG A 74 -8.53 -11.91 -25.87
N ARG A 75 -8.13 -11.84 -24.58
CA ARG A 75 -8.05 -10.58 -23.81
C ARG A 75 -7.00 -9.62 -24.39
N THR A 76 -5.83 -10.14 -24.76
CA THR A 76 -4.76 -9.36 -25.41
C THR A 76 -5.20 -8.79 -26.76
N GLU A 77 -5.91 -9.58 -27.56
CA GLU A 77 -6.46 -9.10 -28.84
C GLU A 77 -7.46 -7.95 -28.63
N ALA A 78 -8.34 -8.08 -27.66
CA ALA A 78 -9.31 -7.02 -27.30
C ALA A 78 -8.58 -5.77 -26.76
N PHE A 79 -7.63 -5.94 -25.86
CA PHE A 79 -6.82 -4.86 -25.30
C PHE A 79 -6.09 -4.06 -26.40
N ASN A 80 -5.48 -4.74 -27.39
CA ASN A 80 -4.83 -4.10 -28.52
C ASN A 80 -5.79 -3.31 -29.41
N LYS A 81 -7.08 -3.59 -29.33
CA LYS A 81 -8.16 -2.83 -29.99
C LYS A 81 -8.77 -1.73 -29.09
N GLY A 82 -8.22 -1.53 -27.89
CA GLY A 82 -8.72 -0.57 -26.90
C GLY A 82 -9.99 -1.01 -26.19
N VAL A 83 -10.27 -2.32 -26.15
CA VAL A 83 -11.46 -2.90 -25.50
C VAL A 83 -11.00 -3.71 -24.30
N ALA A 84 -11.49 -3.35 -23.12
CA ALA A 84 -11.35 -4.19 -21.92
C ALA A 84 -12.45 -5.26 -21.93
N ILE A 85 -12.07 -6.52 -21.84
CA ILE A 85 -13.01 -7.63 -21.68
C ILE A 85 -12.66 -8.43 -20.44
N ASP A 86 -13.66 -8.83 -19.68
CA ASP A 86 -13.50 -9.53 -18.40
C ASP A 86 -12.60 -8.76 -17.41
N ASP A 87 -12.51 -7.44 -17.53
CA ASP A 87 -11.75 -6.57 -16.64
C ASP A 87 -12.68 -6.01 -15.55
N LEU A 88 -12.54 -6.55 -14.34
CA LEU A 88 -13.33 -6.14 -13.19
C LEU A 88 -13.19 -4.64 -12.87
N THR A 89 -12.00 -4.08 -13.11
CA THR A 89 -11.72 -2.68 -12.80
C THR A 89 -12.48 -1.71 -13.71
N ALA A 90 -12.87 -2.15 -14.90
CA ALA A 90 -13.71 -1.38 -15.81
C ALA A 90 -15.14 -1.18 -15.27
N ASP A 91 -15.59 -2.08 -14.40
CA ASP A 91 -16.88 -2.01 -13.70
C ASP A 91 -16.73 -1.52 -12.25
N CYS A 92 -15.61 -0.88 -11.90
CA CYS A 92 -15.29 -0.44 -10.54
C CYS A 92 -15.33 -1.56 -9.49
N LEU A 93 -15.06 -2.79 -9.89
CA LEU A 93 -14.82 -3.90 -8.97
C LEU A 93 -13.32 -3.96 -8.60
N PRO A 94 -12.99 -4.53 -7.44
CA PRO A 94 -11.60 -4.57 -7.00
C PRO A 94 -10.67 -5.27 -7.99
N ALA A 95 -9.48 -4.71 -8.21
CA ALA A 95 -8.47 -5.31 -9.08
C ALA A 95 -8.05 -6.71 -8.62
N GLY A 96 -8.10 -6.95 -7.33
CA GLY A 96 -7.66 -8.20 -6.72
C GLY A 96 -6.14 -8.35 -6.66
N MET A 97 -5.69 -9.46 -6.06
CA MET A 97 -4.29 -9.84 -6.06
C MET A 97 -4.01 -10.77 -7.24
N PRO A 98 -2.81 -10.69 -7.86
CA PRO A 98 -1.71 -9.77 -7.58
C PRO A 98 -1.78 -8.43 -8.33
N HIS A 99 -2.83 -8.14 -9.10
CA HIS A 99 -2.97 -6.92 -9.90
C HIS A 99 -2.76 -5.65 -9.06
N LEU A 100 -3.26 -5.64 -7.82
CA LEU A 100 -3.09 -4.53 -6.87
C LEU A 100 -1.60 -4.12 -6.68
N LEU A 101 -0.65 -5.03 -6.87
CA LEU A 101 0.78 -4.75 -6.77
C LEU A 101 1.34 -3.92 -7.95
N THR A 102 0.57 -3.77 -9.01
CA THR A 102 0.98 -3.12 -10.26
C THR A 102 0.27 -1.80 -10.54
N VAL A 103 -0.79 -1.50 -9.80
CA VAL A 103 -1.56 -0.27 -10.01
C VAL A 103 -0.69 0.97 -9.75
N PRO A 104 -0.82 2.05 -10.56
CA PRO A 104 0.04 3.22 -10.51
C PRO A 104 -0.35 4.20 -9.39
N TYR A 105 -0.81 3.67 -8.29
CA TYR A 105 -1.24 4.42 -7.11
C TYR A 105 -0.31 4.13 -5.94
N PRO A 106 -0.10 5.07 -5.02
CA PRO A 106 0.73 4.85 -3.86
C PRO A 106 0.05 3.89 -2.86
N PHE A 107 0.88 3.26 -2.03
CA PHE A 107 0.42 2.60 -0.82
C PHE A 107 1.30 3.00 0.36
N GLU A 108 0.70 3.03 1.54
CA GLU A 108 1.42 3.19 2.79
C GLU A 108 1.63 1.84 3.44
N LEU A 109 2.89 1.53 3.76
CA LEU A 109 3.26 0.37 4.53
C LEU A 109 3.47 0.79 5.98
N MET A 110 2.72 0.17 6.87
CA MET A 110 2.77 0.41 8.32
C MET A 110 3.19 -0.88 9.02
N GLN A 111 4.33 -0.83 9.69
CA GLN A 111 4.91 -1.98 10.36
C GLN A 111 4.76 -1.82 11.87
N THR A 112 4.13 -2.80 12.51
CA THR A 112 3.98 -2.88 13.97
C THR A 112 4.39 -4.26 14.43
N PRO A 113 4.74 -4.46 15.72
CA PRO A 113 5.04 -5.79 16.23
C PRO A 113 3.93 -6.79 15.89
N GLY A 114 4.32 -7.90 15.24
CA GLY A 114 3.40 -8.98 14.86
C GLY A 114 2.49 -8.68 13.66
N ARG A 115 2.60 -7.52 13.02
CA ARG A 115 1.74 -7.18 11.89
C ARG A 115 2.36 -6.17 10.93
N VAL A 116 2.16 -6.40 9.64
CA VAL A 116 2.38 -5.41 8.60
C VAL A 116 1.05 -5.10 7.90
N THR A 117 0.76 -3.82 7.71
CA THR A 117 -0.46 -3.35 7.06
C THR A 117 -0.09 -2.55 5.81
N PHE A 118 -0.68 -2.89 4.69
CA PHE A 118 -0.61 -2.12 3.46
C PHE A 118 -1.94 -1.38 3.28
N LEU A 119 -1.88 -0.06 3.23
CA LEU A 119 -3.01 0.81 2.90
C LEU A 119 -2.81 1.33 1.49
N TYR A 120 -3.54 0.79 0.54
CA TYR A 120 -3.50 1.24 -0.86
C TYR A 120 -4.44 2.41 -1.07
N GLU A 121 -4.00 3.41 -1.84
CA GLU A 121 -4.88 4.48 -2.31
C GLU A 121 -5.94 3.91 -3.26
N TYR A 122 -5.52 3.04 -4.17
CA TYR A 122 -6.43 2.38 -5.11
C TYR A 122 -7.49 1.57 -4.36
N ASP A 123 -8.78 1.85 -4.62
CA ASP A 123 -9.94 1.26 -3.98
C ASP A 123 -9.95 1.32 -2.44
N SER A 124 -9.10 2.16 -1.84
CA SER A 124 -8.94 2.26 -0.38
C SER A 124 -8.69 0.90 0.30
N VAL A 125 -7.97 0.01 -0.37
CA VAL A 125 -7.75 -1.37 0.10
C VAL A 125 -6.83 -1.38 1.32
N VAL A 126 -7.25 -2.10 2.35
CA VAL A 126 -6.44 -2.38 3.53
C VAL A 126 -6.11 -3.86 3.59
N ARG A 127 -4.84 -4.20 3.34
CA ARG A 127 -4.32 -5.56 3.43
C ARG A 127 -3.53 -5.72 4.73
N ARG A 128 -3.96 -6.64 5.59
CA ARG A 128 -3.31 -6.92 6.88
C ARG A 128 -2.61 -8.27 6.82
N VAL A 129 -1.33 -8.26 7.16
CA VAL A 129 -0.47 -9.44 7.17
C VAL A 129 -0.03 -9.69 8.61
N ALA A 130 -0.49 -10.76 9.23
CA ALA A 130 0.01 -11.21 10.52
C ALA A 130 1.41 -11.81 10.33
N THR A 131 2.35 -11.44 11.21
CA THR A 131 3.75 -11.87 11.16
C THR A 131 4.23 -12.55 12.46
N ASP A 132 3.32 -12.75 13.39
CA ASP A 132 3.55 -13.36 14.71
C ASP A 132 3.15 -14.84 14.80
N GLY A 133 2.85 -15.46 13.65
CA GLY A 133 2.36 -16.83 13.58
C GLY A 133 0.87 -16.99 13.92
N SER A 134 0.16 -15.90 14.23
CA SER A 134 -1.30 -15.91 14.41
C SER A 134 -2.04 -16.06 13.08
N VAL A 135 -1.76 -17.15 12.37
CA VAL A 135 -2.39 -17.44 11.08
C VAL A 135 -3.82 -17.90 11.33
N VAL A 136 -4.79 -17.09 10.91
CA VAL A 136 -6.11 -17.62 10.61
C VAL A 136 -5.94 -18.55 9.42
N LYS A 137 -6.18 -19.87 9.62
CA LYS A 137 -6.12 -20.81 8.49
C LYS A 137 -7.03 -20.29 7.39
N PRO A 138 -6.51 -20.13 6.14
CA PRO A 138 -7.34 -19.78 5.02
C PRO A 138 -8.52 -20.74 4.92
N ASP A 139 -9.73 -20.21 4.86
CA ASP A 139 -10.94 -21.00 4.64
C ASP A 139 -11.09 -21.21 3.12
N PRO A 140 -10.89 -22.43 2.59
CA PRO A 140 -10.89 -22.65 1.14
C PRO A 140 -12.25 -22.34 0.49
N ASP A 141 -13.32 -22.27 1.28
CA ASP A 141 -14.66 -21.95 0.81
C ASP A 141 -14.92 -20.42 0.75
N LYS A 142 -13.94 -19.61 1.20
CA LYS A 142 -14.04 -18.14 1.22
C LYS A 142 -12.99 -17.47 0.36
N VAL A 143 -13.22 -17.49 -0.94
CA VAL A 143 -12.37 -16.74 -1.88
C VAL A 143 -12.75 -15.26 -1.87
N THR A 144 -11.73 -14.38 -1.95
CA THR A 144 -11.92 -12.93 -2.02
C THR A 144 -11.07 -12.32 -3.12
N TYR A 145 -11.33 -11.07 -3.50
CA TYR A 145 -10.50 -10.38 -4.50
C TYR A 145 -9.02 -10.29 -4.08
N HIS A 146 -8.75 -10.10 -2.79
CA HIS A 146 -7.39 -9.88 -2.29
C HIS A 146 -6.80 -11.12 -1.60
N GLY A 147 -7.58 -12.18 -1.47
CA GLY A 147 -7.15 -13.41 -0.80
C GLY A 147 -6.89 -13.25 0.69
N ASP A 148 -6.33 -14.29 1.29
CA ASP A 148 -5.86 -14.33 2.67
C ASP A 148 -4.34 -14.23 2.68
N SER A 149 -3.81 -13.21 3.36
CA SER A 149 -2.37 -12.95 3.43
C SER A 149 -1.82 -13.18 4.84
N PHE A 150 -0.73 -13.92 4.92
CA PHE A 150 0.02 -14.17 6.15
C PHE A 150 1.52 -14.13 5.85
N GLY A 151 2.32 -13.80 6.84
CA GLY A 151 3.73 -13.58 6.63
C GLY A 151 4.61 -13.99 7.79
N HIS A 152 5.89 -13.96 7.54
CA HIS A 152 6.95 -14.13 8.53
C HIS A 152 8.20 -13.36 8.09
N TRP A 153 9.13 -13.19 9.01
CA TRP A 153 10.40 -12.53 8.71
C TRP A 153 11.52 -13.55 8.49
N GLU A 154 12.28 -13.35 7.43
CA GLU A 154 13.54 -14.03 7.15
C GLU A 154 14.68 -13.01 7.14
N GLY A 155 15.27 -12.76 8.30
CA GLY A 155 16.28 -11.71 8.46
C GLY A 155 15.67 -10.32 8.19
N ASP A 156 16.13 -9.64 7.14
CA ASP A 156 15.70 -8.32 6.70
C ASP A 156 14.53 -8.35 5.69
N THR A 157 14.02 -9.53 5.39
CA THR A 157 13.02 -9.76 4.35
C THR A 157 11.70 -10.21 4.96
N LEU A 158 10.63 -9.47 4.68
CA LEU A 158 9.26 -9.90 4.97
C LEU A 158 8.79 -10.84 3.86
N VAL A 159 8.50 -12.09 4.20
CA VAL A 159 7.89 -13.06 3.30
C VAL A 159 6.39 -13.06 3.53
N VAL A 160 5.60 -12.90 2.47
CA VAL A 160 4.13 -12.93 2.53
C VAL A 160 3.61 -13.98 1.58
N GLU A 161 2.75 -14.85 2.08
CA GLU A 161 1.97 -15.77 1.25
C GLU A 161 0.52 -15.29 1.16
N THR A 162 -0.06 -15.39 -0.05
CA THR A 162 -1.47 -15.10 -0.30
C THR A 162 -2.12 -16.26 -1.04
N LEU A 163 -3.26 -16.68 -0.53
CA LEU A 163 -4.10 -17.77 -1.04
C LEU A 163 -5.55 -17.28 -1.18
N ASN A 164 -6.44 -18.12 -1.69
CA ASN A 164 -7.89 -17.88 -1.77
C ASN A 164 -8.25 -16.60 -2.55
N VAL A 165 -7.47 -16.32 -3.58
CA VAL A 165 -7.79 -15.25 -4.53
C VAL A 165 -8.85 -15.77 -5.52
N ARG A 166 -9.84 -14.94 -5.83
CA ARG A 166 -10.87 -15.25 -6.83
C ARG A 166 -10.24 -15.45 -8.20
N ASP A 167 -10.69 -16.46 -8.92
CA ASP A 167 -10.18 -16.86 -10.24
C ASP A 167 -10.64 -15.95 -11.41
N ASP A 168 -11.58 -15.06 -11.15
CA ASP A 168 -12.02 -14.05 -12.11
C ASP A 168 -11.16 -12.77 -12.09
N THR A 169 -10.19 -12.65 -11.15
CA THR A 169 -9.21 -11.57 -11.16
C THR A 169 -8.11 -11.81 -12.20
N GLN A 170 -7.25 -10.83 -12.41
CA GLN A 170 -6.19 -10.87 -13.42
C GLN A 170 -4.85 -10.53 -12.76
N LEU A 171 -3.71 -10.92 -13.39
CA LEU A 171 -2.40 -10.55 -12.84
C LEU A 171 -2.09 -9.06 -13.05
N ASP A 172 -2.58 -8.47 -14.11
CA ASP A 172 -2.45 -7.07 -14.47
C ASP A 172 -3.54 -6.66 -15.49
N PHE A 173 -3.55 -5.40 -15.88
CA PHE A 173 -4.52 -4.84 -16.84
C PHE A 173 -4.44 -5.43 -18.27
N THR A 174 -3.43 -6.25 -18.59
CA THR A 174 -3.34 -6.95 -19.90
C THR A 174 -4.16 -8.22 -19.95
N GLY A 175 -4.76 -8.61 -18.83
CA GLY A 175 -5.70 -9.69 -18.78
C GLY A 175 -5.09 -11.08 -18.61
N ILE A 176 -3.90 -11.19 -18.00
CA ILE A 176 -3.27 -12.49 -17.74
C ILE A 176 -4.12 -13.24 -16.70
N PRO A 177 -4.71 -14.40 -17.07
CA PRO A 177 -5.57 -15.16 -16.18
C PRO A 177 -4.78 -16.04 -15.21
N HIS A 178 -5.46 -16.46 -14.16
CA HIS A 178 -5.00 -17.51 -13.23
C HIS A 178 -6.20 -18.37 -12.79
N SER A 179 -5.98 -19.37 -11.95
CA SER A 179 -7.02 -20.23 -11.39
C SER A 179 -7.22 -19.96 -9.88
N ASP A 180 -8.20 -20.67 -9.30
CA ASP A 180 -8.44 -20.78 -7.86
C ASP A 180 -7.27 -21.43 -7.07
N ALA A 181 -6.34 -22.08 -7.80
CA ALA A 181 -5.15 -22.69 -7.21
C ALA A 181 -3.96 -21.73 -7.10
N LEU A 182 -4.14 -20.45 -7.46
CA LEU A 182 -3.09 -19.46 -7.39
C LEU A 182 -2.55 -19.31 -5.96
N ARG A 183 -1.24 -19.43 -5.83
CA ARG A 183 -0.47 -19.06 -4.66
C ARG A 183 0.48 -17.93 -5.02
N ILE A 184 0.48 -16.87 -4.24
CA ILE A 184 1.36 -15.71 -4.40
C ILE A 184 2.34 -15.72 -3.24
N THR A 185 3.64 -15.76 -3.53
CA THR A 185 4.70 -15.57 -2.54
C THR A 185 5.42 -14.28 -2.84
N GLU A 186 5.44 -13.36 -1.89
CA GLU A 186 6.07 -12.05 -2.01
C GLU A 186 7.24 -11.97 -1.02
N ARG A 187 8.35 -11.40 -1.46
CA ARG A 187 9.54 -11.18 -0.63
C ARG A 187 9.89 -9.69 -0.66
N TRP A 188 9.48 -9.01 0.39
CA TRP A 188 9.65 -7.57 0.54
C TRP A 188 10.94 -7.24 1.27
N ARG A 189 11.77 -6.44 0.66
CA ARG A 189 13.05 -6.02 1.24
C ARG A 189 13.32 -4.55 0.95
N ARG A 190 13.82 -3.82 1.94
CA ARG A 190 14.32 -2.47 1.73
C ARG A 190 15.71 -2.56 1.10
N LYS A 191 15.80 -2.22 -0.19
CA LYS A 191 17.05 -2.29 -0.95
C LYS A 191 18.02 -1.16 -0.56
N ASP A 192 17.46 0.02 -0.32
CA ASP A 192 18.16 1.22 0.14
C ASP A 192 17.18 2.20 0.82
N ALA A 193 17.65 3.39 1.20
CA ALA A 193 16.84 4.39 1.91
C ALA A 193 15.59 4.84 1.14
N LYS A 194 15.54 4.68 -0.18
CA LYS A 194 14.48 5.19 -1.05
C LYS A 194 13.80 4.11 -1.89
N THR A 195 14.28 2.88 -1.85
CA THR A 195 13.83 1.80 -2.72
C THR A 195 13.38 0.59 -1.90
N LEU A 196 12.13 0.19 -2.10
CA LEU A 196 11.59 -1.08 -1.63
C LEU A 196 11.53 -2.03 -2.82
N GLU A 197 11.91 -3.29 -2.60
CA GLU A 197 11.91 -4.34 -3.61
C GLU A 197 10.99 -5.47 -3.17
N ASN A 198 10.19 -5.98 -4.09
CA ASN A 198 9.34 -7.14 -3.88
C ASN A 198 9.62 -8.17 -4.98
N THR A 199 10.19 -9.30 -4.61
CA THR A 199 10.29 -10.46 -5.50
C THR A 199 9.04 -11.31 -5.32
N ILE A 200 8.28 -11.46 -6.41
CA ILE A 200 6.96 -12.10 -6.43
C ILE A 200 7.07 -13.40 -7.21
N THR A 201 6.69 -14.50 -6.59
CA THR A 201 6.58 -15.80 -7.22
C THR A 201 5.12 -16.25 -7.25
N LEU A 202 4.63 -16.54 -8.44
CA LEU A 202 3.29 -17.10 -8.67
C LEU A 202 3.42 -18.59 -8.95
N THR A 203 2.66 -19.39 -8.22
CA THR A 203 2.53 -20.82 -8.45
C THR A 203 1.06 -21.13 -8.67
N ASP A 204 0.72 -21.66 -9.83
CA ASP A 204 -0.64 -22.06 -10.20
C ASP A 204 -0.59 -23.29 -11.11
N PRO A 205 -0.65 -24.51 -10.54
CA PRO A 205 -0.46 -25.73 -11.31
C PRO A 205 -1.60 -26.02 -12.31
N LYS A 206 -2.74 -25.33 -12.21
CA LYS A 206 -3.82 -25.44 -13.19
C LYS A 206 -3.60 -24.51 -14.38
N ALA A 207 -3.06 -23.32 -14.13
CA ALA A 207 -2.93 -22.27 -15.16
C ALA A 207 -1.51 -22.16 -15.74
N PHE A 208 -0.45 -22.52 -14.98
CA PHE A 208 0.94 -22.33 -15.38
C PHE A 208 1.70 -23.67 -15.41
N SER A 209 2.55 -23.87 -16.42
CA SER A 209 3.37 -25.07 -16.50
C SER A 209 4.55 -25.10 -15.52
N GLU A 210 4.93 -23.94 -15.00
CA GLU A 210 6.01 -23.76 -14.02
C GLU A 210 5.76 -22.49 -13.19
N PRO A 211 6.36 -22.35 -11.99
CA PRO A 211 6.30 -21.11 -11.24
C PRO A 211 6.85 -19.92 -12.04
N PHE A 212 6.19 -18.77 -11.91
CA PHE A 212 6.60 -17.54 -12.55
C PHE A 212 7.10 -16.54 -11.51
N THR A 213 8.32 -16.05 -11.67
CA THR A 213 8.92 -15.10 -10.72
C THR A 213 9.29 -13.80 -11.43
N THR A 214 8.94 -12.68 -10.79
CA THR A 214 9.33 -11.35 -11.22
C THR A 214 9.71 -10.49 -10.01
N THR A 215 10.38 -9.37 -10.24
CA THR A 215 10.74 -8.42 -9.19
C THR A 215 10.19 -7.05 -9.53
N ARG A 216 9.48 -6.46 -8.57
CA ARG A 216 8.95 -5.09 -8.63
C ARG A 216 9.74 -4.20 -7.69
N THR A 217 9.93 -2.95 -8.09
CA THR A 217 10.52 -1.94 -7.23
C THR A 217 9.54 -0.80 -6.97
N TYR A 218 9.66 -0.20 -5.80
CA TYR A 218 8.81 0.90 -5.35
C TYR A 218 9.69 2.00 -4.80
N GLN A 219 9.34 3.23 -5.08
CA GLN A 219 10.08 4.41 -4.66
C GLN A 219 9.39 5.10 -3.50
N LEU A 220 10.15 5.44 -2.46
CA LEU A 220 9.66 6.19 -1.30
C LEU A 220 9.20 7.60 -1.71
N LYS A 221 8.03 8.00 -1.24
CA LYS A 221 7.42 9.31 -1.47
C LYS A 221 7.13 10.03 -0.14
N PRO A 222 8.17 10.50 0.58
CA PRO A 222 8.03 10.95 1.97
C PRO A 222 7.20 12.24 2.15
N LYS A 223 6.91 12.95 1.06
CA LYS A 223 6.09 14.18 1.07
C LYS A 223 4.67 13.96 0.56
N TRP A 224 4.34 12.74 0.16
CA TRP A 224 3.01 12.40 -0.32
C TRP A 224 2.15 11.93 0.85
N LYS A 225 0.87 11.87 0.61
CA LYS A 225 -0.14 11.28 1.49
C LYS A 225 -1.08 10.44 0.64
N ILE A 226 -1.72 9.47 1.25
CA ILE A 226 -2.82 8.74 0.63
C ILE A 226 -3.98 9.73 0.41
N SER A 227 -4.51 9.73 -0.81
CA SER A 227 -5.66 10.53 -1.20
C SER A 227 -6.93 9.68 -1.18
N GLU A 228 -8.06 10.33 -1.26
CA GLU A 228 -9.33 9.65 -1.50
C GLU A 228 -9.33 9.08 -2.92
N TYR A 229 -9.85 7.88 -3.07
CA TYR A 229 -10.02 7.21 -4.35
C TYR A 229 -11.50 6.89 -4.56
N VAL A 230 -12.06 7.38 -5.66
CA VAL A 230 -13.44 7.12 -6.07
C VAL A 230 -13.43 6.68 -7.53
N CYS A 231 -13.60 5.39 -7.77
CA CYS A 231 -13.56 4.81 -9.11
C CYS A 231 -14.63 5.42 -10.02
N GLU A 232 -15.85 5.57 -9.51
CA GLU A 232 -17.01 6.02 -10.29
C GLU A 232 -16.88 7.44 -10.84
N GLU A 233 -16.16 8.34 -10.14
CA GLU A 233 -15.96 9.72 -10.60
C GLU A 233 -15.18 9.80 -11.91
N ASN A 234 -14.34 8.81 -12.22
CA ASN A 234 -13.55 8.72 -13.45
C ASN A 234 -14.01 7.58 -14.37
N ASN A 235 -15.07 6.85 -14.00
CA ASN A 235 -15.55 5.74 -14.78
C ASN A 235 -16.28 6.22 -16.05
N ARG A 236 -15.60 6.08 -17.20
CA ARG A 236 -16.17 6.40 -18.52
C ARG A 236 -16.99 5.25 -19.10
N ASN A 237 -17.04 4.11 -18.42
CA ASN A 237 -17.78 2.91 -18.82
C ASN A 237 -19.10 2.80 -18.07
N ALA A 238 -19.53 3.86 -17.33
CA ALA A 238 -20.83 3.87 -16.66
C ALA A 238 -21.90 3.48 -17.67
N ARG A 239 -22.60 2.40 -17.37
CA ARG A 239 -23.71 1.90 -18.20
C ARG A 239 -24.86 2.89 -18.05
N ASP A 240 -25.29 3.48 -19.15
CA ASP A 240 -26.56 4.22 -19.26
C ASP A 240 -27.75 3.31 -18.96
#